data_714bd74906a847592a616bff764cc4bc
#
_entry.id   714bd74906a847592a616bff764cc4bc
#
_cell.length_a   1.000
_cell.length_b   1.000
_cell.length_c   1.000
_cell.angle_alpha   90.00
_cell.angle_beta   90.00
_cell.angle_gamma   90.00
#
_symmetry.space_group_name_H-M   'P 1'
#
loop_
_entity.id
_entity.type
_entity.pdbx_description
1 polymer ?
#
loop_
_entity_poly.entity_id
_entity_poly.type
_entity_poly.pdbx_seq_one_letter_code
_entity_poly.pdbx_strand_id
1 'polypeptide(L)'
;MVNSERNAREFASKLAVITKEDNKTLVAYKGASIAVLSKFKKEISDKSTYFKEGATLVEYAVASESNNIEIRLIRLSIQEKAPKIVNYNRNKKEDKNFLLDHYNEQSGSLKAYVKNFILQSKSFSTAEKHTIN
;
A
#
# COMPACT_ATOMS: atom_id res chain seq x y z
N MET A 1 -11.79 -4.83 -1.32
CA MET A 1 -10.46 -5.37 -1.62
C MET A 1 -10.39 -5.90 -3.05
N VAL A 2 -9.25 -5.71 -3.71
CA VAL A 2 -9.08 -6.15 -5.09
C VAL A 2 -8.64 -7.61 -5.09
N ASN A 3 -9.55 -8.53 -5.43
CA ASN A 3 -9.25 -9.96 -5.44
C ASN A 3 -9.61 -10.65 -6.76
N SER A 4 -10.00 -9.89 -7.78
CA SER A 4 -10.26 -10.41 -9.11
C SER A 4 -9.53 -9.58 -10.15
N GLU A 5 -9.25 -10.18 -11.30
CA GLU A 5 -8.58 -9.47 -12.39
C GLU A 5 -9.40 -8.29 -12.88
N ARG A 6 -10.72 -8.44 -12.95
CA ARG A 6 -11.60 -7.36 -13.35
C ARG A 6 -11.47 -6.16 -12.43
N ASN A 7 -11.53 -6.39 -11.12
CA ASN A 7 -11.39 -5.32 -10.13
C ASN A 7 -10.01 -4.68 -10.18
N ALA A 8 -8.98 -5.48 -10.40
CA ALA A 8 -7.61 -4.97 -10.53
C ALA A 8 -7.48 -4.05 -11.74
N ARG A 9 -8.08 -4.43 -12.89
CA ARG A 9 -8.05 -3.61 -14.09
C ARG A 9 -8.82 -2.30 -13.90
N GLU A 10 -9.97 -2.34 -13.24
CA GLU A 10 -10.75 -1.14 -12.95
C GLU A 10 -9.98 -0.18 -12.04
N PHE A 11 -9.34 -0.72 -11.01
CA PHE A 11 -8.52 0.07 -10.10
C PHE A 11 -7.39 0.77 -10.85
N ALA A 12 -6.63 0.04 -11.65
CA ALA A 12 -5.53 0.60 -12.44
C ALA A 12 -6.05 1.63 -13.46
N SER A 13 -7.19 1.35 -14.09
CA SER A 13 -7.79 2.24 -15.10
C SER A 13 -8.13 3.61 -14.53
N LYS A 14 -8.70 3.63 -13.32
CA LYS A 14 -9.09 4.88 -12.65
C LYS A 14 -7.88 5.77 -12.34
N LEU A 15 -6.71 5.17 -12.17
CA LEU A 15 -5.50 5.87 -11.77
C LEU A 15 -4.52 6.09 -12.93
N ALA A 16 -4.87 5.63 -14.14
CA ALA A 16 -3.96 5.67 -15.28
C ALA A 16 -3.48 7.09 -15.63
N VAL A 17 -4.34 8.10 -15.40
CA VAL A 17 -4.02 9.49 -15.72
C VAL A 17 -3.13 10.16 -14.68
N ILE A 18 -2.93 9.56 -13.52
CA ILE A 18 -2.12 10.13 -12.45
C ILE A 18 -0.64 10.10 -12.85
N THR A 19 0.07 11.19 -12.59
CA THR A 19 1.51 11.30 -12.82
C THR A 19 2.23 11.60 -11.50
N LYS A 20 3.56 11.54 -11.53
CA LYS A 20 4.37 11.81 -10.33
C LYS A 20 4.18 13.23 -9.77
N GLU A 21 3.72 14.17 -10.60
CA GLU A 21 3.47 15.55 -10.18
C GLU A 21 2.15 15.73 -9.46
N ASP A 22 1.27 14.74 -9.53
CA ASP A 22 -0.03 14.80 -8.87
C ASP A 22 0.09 14.59 -7.35
N ASN A 23 -1.05 14.67 -6.66
CA ASN A 23 -1.12 14.40 -5.22
C ASN A 23 -0.41 13.09 -4.89
N LYS A 24 0.46 13.10 -3.88
CA LYS A 24 1.32 11.94 -3.59
C LYS A 24 0.57 10.73 -3.09
N THR A 25 -0.55 10.93 -2.39
CA THR A 25 -1.40 9.79 -2.02
C THR A 25 -1.96 9.11 -3.27
N LEU A 26 -2.37 9.88 -4.27
CA LEU A 26 -2.83 9.31 -5.53
C LEU A 26 -1.72 8.59 -6.28
N VAL A 27 -0.50 9.13 -6.24
CA VAL A 27 0.67 8.45 -6.83
C VAL A 27 0.90 7.10 -6.16
N ALA A 28 0.78 7.05 -4.82
CA ALA A 28 0.91 5.80 -4.08
C ALA A 28 -0.17 4.79 -4.48
N TYR A 29 -1.43 5.24 -4.62
CA TYR A 29 -2.51 4.36 -5.08
C TYR A 29 -2.27 3.87 -6.50
N LYS A 30 -1.74 4.71 -7.38
CA LYS A 30 -1.38 4.27 -8.73
C LYS A 30 -0.35 3.15 -8.66
N GLY A 31 0.70 3.34 -7.85
CA GLY A 31 1.71 2.31 -7.64
C GLY A 31 1.09 1.01 -7.12
N ALA A 32 0.19 1.12 -6.14
CA ALA A 32 -0.51 -0.03 -5.60
C ALA A 32 -1.34 -0.75 -6.66
N SER A 33 -2.03 0.01 -7.53
CA SER A 33 -2.87 -0.57 -8.58
C SER A 33 -2.03 -1.38 -9.57
N ILE A 34 -0.86 -0.89 -9.91
CA ILE A 34 0.07 -1.60 -10.81
C ILE A 34 0.58 -2.87 -10.14
N ALA A 35 0.96 -2.78 -8.85
CA ALA A 35 1.44 -3.94 -8.10
C ALA A 35 0.36 -5.02 -8.00
N VAL A 36 -0.89 -4.62 -7.72
CA VAL A 36 -2.01 -5.57 -7.65
C VAL A 36 -2.25 -6.23 -9.01
N LEU A 37 -2.22 -5.44 -10.08
CA LEU A 37 -2.45 -5.96 -11.43
C LEU A 37 -1.37 -6.96 -11.84
N SER A 38 -0.15 -6.80 -11.30
CA SER A 38 0.97 -7.67 -11.65
C SER A 38 0.70 -9.16 -11.39
N LYS A 39 -0.08 -9.47 -10.36
CA LYS A 39 -0.34 -10.88 -10.01
C LYS A 39 -1.16 -11.63 -11.07
N PHE A 40 -1.83 -10.90 -11.96
CA PHE A 40 -2.63 -11.49 -13.04
C PHE A 40 -1.87 -11.64 -14.35
N LYS A 41 -0.60 -11.23 -14.38
CA LYS A 41 0.27 -11.47 -15.54
C LYS A 41 0.64 -12.94 -15.59
N LYS A 42 0.79 -13.49 -16.79
CA LYS A 42 1.05 -14.92 -16.95
C LYS A 42 2.51 -15.28 -16.77
N GLU A 43 3.41 -14.43 -17.31
CA GLU A 43 4.86 -14.67 -17.26
C GLU A 43 5.43 -14.15 -15.95
N ILE A 44 6.35 -14.92 -15.35
CA ILE A 44 7.01 -14.50 -14.10
C ILE A 44 7.79 -13.23 -14.28
N SER A 45 8.46 -13.08 -15.43
CA SER A 45 9.22 -11.85 -15.74
C SER A 45 8.31 -10.64 -15.80
N ASP A 46 7.11 -10.78 -16.38
CA ASP A 46 6.13 -9.69 -16.45
C ASP A 46 5.59 -9.36 -15.06
N LYS A 47 5.29 -10.38 -14.24
CA LYS A 47 4.84 -10.15 -12.86
C LYS A 47 5.87 -9.33 -12.10
N SER A 48 7.14 -9.71 -12.20
CA SER A 48 8.23 -9.01 -11.51
C SER A 48 8.38 -7.57 -12.01
N THR A 49 8.35 -7.37 -13.33
CA THR A 49 8.51 -6.04 -13.93
C THR A 49 7.38 -5.11 -13.51
N TYR A 50 6.13 -5.55 -13.63
CA TYR A 50 4.97 -4.74 -13.25
C TYR A 50 4.96 -4.44 -11.75
N PHE A 51 5.28 -5.44 -10.93
CA PHE A 51 5.32 -5.22 -9.49
C PHE A 51 6.35 -4.16 -9.14
N LYS A 52 7.54 -4.24 -9.72
CA LYS A 52 8.61 -3.27 -9.45
C LYS A 52 8.25 -1.87 -9.90
N GLU A 53 7.55 -1.72 -11.03
CA GLU A 53 7.04 -0.42 -11.44
C GLU A 53 6.12 0.18 -10.39
N GLY A 54 5.17 -0.62 -9.90
CA GLY A 54 4.25 -0.17 -8.86
C GLY A 54 4.98 0.19 -7.59
N ALA A 55 5.90 -0.67 -7.14
CA ALA A 55 6.68 -0.42 -5.94
C ALA A 55 7.50 0.87 -6.04
N THR A 56 8.06 1.15 -7.22
CA THR A 56 8.83 2.37 -7.45
C THR A 56 7.99 3.62 -7.22
N LEU A 57 6.73 3.61 -7.69
CA LEU A 57 5.83 4.75 -7.47
C LEU A 57 5.47 4.89 -5.99
N VAL A 58 5.24 3.78 -5.29
CA VAL A 58 4.96 3.82 -3.85
C VAL A 58 6.16 4.40 -3.10
N GLU A 59 7.39 3.95 -3.42
CA GLU A 59 8.59 4.47 -2.77
C GLU A 59 8.78 5.96 -3.07
N TYR A 60 8.49 6.39 -4.28
CA TYR A 60 8.55 7.81 -4.63
C TYR A 60 7.58 8.63 -3.77
N ALA A 61 6.35 8.12 -3.57
CA ALA A 61 5.37 8.81 -2.75
C ALA A 61 5.81 8.89 -1.29
N VAL A 62 6.35 7.80 -0.73
CA VAL A 62 6.86 7.80 0.65
C VAL A 62 8.01 8.80 0.78
N ALA A 63 8.93 8.82 -0.17
CA ALA A 63 10.06 9.75 -0.12
C ALA A 63 9.60 11.20 -0.22
N SER A 64 8.54 11.45 -0.99
CA SER A 64 7.99 12.81 -1.16
C SER A 64 7.25 13.30 0.08
N GLU A 65 6.52 12.42 0.77
CA GLU A 65 5.72 12.76 1.95
C GLU A 65 5.87 11.67 3.01
N SER A 66 7.03 11.63 3.65
CA SER A 66 7.37 10.54 4.58
C SER A 66 6.50 10.49 5.83
N ASN A 67 5.78 11.57 6.15
CA ASN A 67 4.90 11.64 7.32
C ASN A 67 3.42 11.42 6.96
N ASN A 68 3.12 11.05 5.73
CA ASN A 68 1.74 10.80 5.29
C ASN A 68 1.35 9.38 5.68
N ILE A 69 0.44 9.26 6.65
CA ILE A 69 0.05 7.95 7.20
C ILE A 69 -0.63 7.07 6.17
N GLU A 70 -1.41 7.65 5.27
CA GLU A 70 -2.10 6.87 4.24
C GLU A 70 -1.11 6.25 3.26
N ILE A 71 -0.07 6.98 2.88
CA ILE A 71 0.99 6.45 2.01
C ILE A 71 1.75 5.33 2.70
N ARG A 72 2.03 5.47 4.01
CA ARG A 72 2.67 4.40 4.79
C ARG A 72 1.79 3.14 4.84
N LEU A 73 0.49 3.33 5.03
CA LEU A 73 -0.46 2.22 5.01
C LEU A 73 -0.44 1.51 3.66
N ILE A 74 -0.44 2.27 2.57
CA ILE A 74 -0.39 1.70 1.23
C ILE A 74 0.87 0.85 1.04
N ARG A 75 2.03 1.38 1.44
CA ARG A 75 3.27 0.61 1.33
C ARG A 75 3.23 -0.66 2.15
N LEU A 76 2.77 -0.58 3.40
CA LEU A 76 2.65 -1.77 4.26
C LEU A 76 1.74 -2.81 3.61
N SER A 77 0.59 -2.38 3.10
CA SER A 77 -0.36 -3.25 2.42
C SER A 77 0.29 -4.01 1.26
N ILE A 78 1.06 -3.32 0.43
CA ILE A 78 1.72 -3.94 -0.72
C ILE A 78 2.82 -4.89 -0.25
N GLN A 79 3.60 -4.50 0.76
CA GLN A 79 4.68 -5.35 1.27
C GLN A 79 4.16 -6.60 1.97
N GLU A 80 3.00 -6.54 2.62
CA GLU A 80 2.38 -7.72 3.23
C GLU A 80 2.04 -8.79 2.19
N LYS A 81 1.69 -8.38 0.99
CA LYS A 81 1.22 -9.29 -0.06
C LYS A 81 2.23 -9.53 -1.16
N ALA A 82 3.41 -8.92 -1.07
CA ALA A 82 4.42 -9.03 -2.10
C ALA A 82 4.94 -10.46 -2.23
N PRO A 83 5.07 -10.99 -3.47
CA PRO A 83 5.70 -12.29 -3.65
C PRO A 83 7.18 -12.24 -3.20
N LYS A 84 7.66 -13.36 -2.67
CA LYS A 84 9.06 -13.42 -2.19
C LYS A 84 10.06 -13.09 -3.28
N ILE A 85 9.74 -13.44 -4.53
CA ILE A 85 10.66 -13.25 -5.65
C ILE A 85 11.00 -11.76 -5.90
N VAL A 86 10.09 -10.83 -5.56
CA VAL A 86 10.34 -9.40 -5.76
C VAL A 86 11.08 -8.77 -4.58
N ASN A 87 11.21 -9.48 -3.47
CA ASN A 87 11.96 -9.06 -2.30
C ASN A 87 11.60 -7.66 -1.80
N TYR A 88 10.31 -7.37 -1.71
CA TYR A 88 9.82 -6.06 -1.29
C TYR A 88 9.13 -6.18 0.07
N ASN A 89 9.92 -6.19 1.15
CA ASN A 89 9.40 -6.47 2.49
C ASN A 89 10.14 -5.76 3.63
N ARG A 90 11.09 -4.88 3.31
CA ARG A 90 12.02 -4.36 4.32
C ARG A 90 11.46 -3.26 5.22
N ASN A 91 10.32 -2.67 4.85
CA ASN A 91 9.77 -1.50 5.56
C ASN A 91 8.55 -1.83 6.42
N LYS A 92 8.20 -3.11 6.57
CA LYS A 92 6.97 -3.49 7.27
C LYS A 92 6.98 -3.04 8.73
N LYS A 93 8.09 -3.22 9.43
CA LYS A 93 8.20 -2.79 10.82
C LYS A 93 8.14 -1.28 10.96
N GLU A 94 8.83 -0.58 10.08
CA GLU A 94 8.85 0.88 10.08
C GLU A 94 7.45 1.45 9.86
N ASP A 95 6.74 0.96 8.85
CA ASP A 95 5.41 1.45 8.52
C ASP A 95 4.38 1.06 9.60
N LYS A 96 4.48 -0.17 10.12
CA LYS A 96 3.63 -0.61 11.22
C LYS A 96 3.77 0.33 12.42
N ASN A 97 4.99 0.61 12.83
CA ASN A 97 5.23 1.48 13.97
C ASN A 97 4.73 2.89 13.69
N PHE A 98 4.90 3.39 12.46
CA PHE A 98 4.39 4.70 12.09
C PHE A 98 2.86 4.77 12.25
N LEU A 99 2.15 3.75 11.77
CA LEU A 99 0.71 3.71 11.90
C LEU A 99 0.27 3.71 13.37
N LEU A 100 0.92 2.90 14.20
CA LEU A 100 0.59 2.83 15.63
C LEU A 100 0.87 4.15 16.34
N ASP A 101 2.02 4.74 16.06
CA ASP A 101 2.47 5.96 16.75
C ASP A 101 1.61 7.17 16.39
N HIS A 102 1.08 7.22 15.17
CA HIS A 102 0.35 8.39 14.67
C HIS A 102 -1.16 8.18 14.52
N TYR A 103 -1.66 7.00 14.88
CA TYR A 103 -3.09 6.69 14.75
C TYR A 103 -3.97 7.70 15.50
N ASN A 104 -3.61 8.01 16.74
CA ASN A 104 -4.43 8.89 17.58
C ASN A 104 -4.46 10.35 17.08
N GLU A 105 -3.53 10.73 16.21
CA GLU A 105 -3.51 12.05 15.59
C GLU A 105 -4.51 12.19 14.45
N GLN A 106 -5.07 11.08 13.99
CA GLN A 106 -5.98 11.09 12.84
C GLN A 106 -7.41 11.38 13.27
N SER A 107 -8.26 11.73 12.31
CA SER A 107 -9.67 12.00 12.55
C SER A 107 -10.50 11.58 11.34
N GLY A 108 -11.82 11.54 11.53
CA GLY A 108 -12.77 11.32 10.45
C GLY A 108 -12.59 10.00 9.71
N SER A 109 -12.84 10.05 8.41
CA SER A 109 -12.80 8.86 7.57
C SER A 109 -11.40 8.25 7.45
N LEU A 110 -10.35 9.08 7.47
CA LEU A 110 -8.99 8.57 7.42
C LEU A 110 -8.67 7.75 8.67
N LYS A 111 -9.08 8.24 9.86
CA LYS A 111 -8.86 7.47 11.09
C LYS A 111 -9.57 6.11 11.03
N ALA A 112 -10.81 6.09 10.56
CA ALA A 112 -11.58 4.85 10.42
C ALA A 112 -10.91 3.90 9.42
N TYR A 113 -10.39 4.42 8.34
CA TYR A 113 -9.70 3.64 7.31
C TYR A 113 -8.43 2.98 7.89
N VAL A 114 -7.62 3.76 8.61
CA VAL A 114 -6.40 3.25 9.25
C VAL A 114 -6.75 2.19 10.29
N LYS A 115 -7.78 2.43 11.11
CA LYS A 115 -8.22 1.47 12.11
C LYS A 115 -8.62 0.14 11.48
N ASN A 116 -9.46 0.19 10.44
CA ASN A 116 -9.89 -1.03 9.75
C ASN A 116 -8.71 -1.80 9.18
N PHE A 117 -7.75 -1.10 8.59
CA PHE A 117 -6.56 -1.76 8.08
C PHE A 117 -5.78 -2.46 9.19
N ILE A 118 -5.53 -1.77 10.30
CA ILE A 118 -4.77 -2.35 11.42
C ILE A 118 -5.47 -3.60 11.95
N LEU A 119 -6.79 -3.52 12.15
CA LEU A 119 -7.54 -4.65 12.72
C LEU A 119 -7.55 -5.88 11.83
N GLN A 120 -7.48 -5.70 10.51
CA GLN A 120 -7.49 -6.81 9.54
C GLN A 120 -6.10 -7.28 9.16
N SER A 121 -5.07 -6.49 9.45
CA SER A 121 -3.71 -6.79 9.04
C SER A 121 -3.07 -7.87 9.91
N LYS A 122 -2.28 -8.75 9.30
CA LYS A 122 -1.51 -9.77 10.00
C LYS A 122 -0.21 -9.23 10.57
N SER A 123 0.16 -8.00 10.22
CA SER A 123 1.40 -7.39 10.69
C SER A 123 1.33 -6.91 12.14
N PHE A 124 0.12 -6.79 12.69
CA PHE A 124 -0.09 -6.27 14.05
C PHE A 124 -0.50 -7.39 15.00
N SER A 125 0.12 -7.40 16.18
CA SER A 125 -0.23 -8.37 17.21
C SER A 125 -1.59 -8.04 17.84
N THR A 126 -2.15 -9.01 18.55
CA THR A 126 -3.40 -8.79 19.31
C THR A 126 -3.24 -7.63 20.30
N ALA A 127 -2.10 -7.57 20.99
CA ALA A 127 -1.82 -6.50 21.94
C ALA A 127 -1.78 -5.14 21.24
N GLU A 128 -1.10 -5.06 20.08
CA GLU A 128 -1.03 -3.82 19.31
C GLU A 128 -2.40 -3.36 18.83
N LYS A 129 -3.25 -4.30 18.41
CA LYS A 129 -4.61 -3.96 17.96
C LYS A 129 -5.46 -3.42 19.12
N HIS A 130 -5.22 -3.89 20.33
CA HIS A 130 -5.93 -3.39 21.51
C HIS A 130 -5.58 -1.95 21.83
N THR A 131 -4.38 -1.49 21.47
CA THR A 131 -3.95 -0.11 21.78
C THR A 131 -4.72 0.95 21.00
N ILE A 132 -5.38 0.58 19.90
CA ILE A 132 -6.11 1.52 19.06
C ILE A 132 -7.62 1.41 19.21
N ASN A 133 -8.11 0.54 20.05
CA ASN A 133 -9.56 0.39 20.27
C ASN A 133 -10.09 1.40 21.28
#